data_5e37d196fe5b3c847912760b0a912517
#
_entry.id   5e37d196fe5b3c847912760b0a912517
#
_cell.length_a   1.000
_cell.length_b   1.000
_cell.length_c   1.000
_cell.angle_alpha   90.00
_cell.angle_beta   90.00
_cell.angle_gamma   90.00
#
_symmetry.space_group_name_H-M   'P 1'
#
loop_
_entity.id
_entity.type
_entity.pdbx_description
1 polymer ?
#
loop_
_entity_poly.entity_id
_entity_poly.type
_entity_poly.pdbx_seq_one_letter_code
_entity_poly.pdbx_strand_id
1 'polypeptide(L)'
;MEKALLEIIAAVKASAAGAGEPPGAAWLDKLVRRRNREMHDAERTVAKKRLLPYYLHVKANEPKRWESWGVDAATEDALVRLLKAKPRRTASGVATITVITKPHPCSSDCLYCPNDVRMPKSYLADEPACQRAERNFFDPYLQVASRLRVLADMGHVTDKVELIVLGGTWSDYPQDYQVWFVSELFRALNDAGAQVGETIAGARSPFGSTASEREAFYRACGLACERDECASRVAGAQRSVNAGERTYNQMVRELYTQGGWERAAREQRATFDDLDREHARNESAAHRVVGLVIETRPDLVSVESLTLMRRLGCTKVQIGIQTLNE
;
A
#
# COMPACT_ATOMS: atom_id res chain seq x y z
N MET A 1 -15.94 8.74 20.79
CA MET A 1 -15.16 7.55 20.52
C MET A 1 -14.93 6.74 21.80
N GLU A 2 -14.28 7.32 22.80
CA GLU A 2 -13.91 6.65 24.07
C GLU A 2 -15.09 5.99 24.79
N LYS A 3 -16.21 6.70 25.00
CA LYS A 3 -17.40 6.11 25.65
C LYS A 3 -17.87 4.82 25.00
N ALA A 4 -17.81 4.74 23.67
CA ALA A 4 -18.16 3.51 22.94
C ALA A 4 -17.14 2.40 23.18
N LEU A 5 -15.85 2.74 23.21
CA LEU A 5 -14.76 1.78 23.45
C LEU A 5 -14.83 1.22 24.87
N LEU A 6 -15.04 2.05 25.89
CA LEU A 6 -15.20 1.61 27.28
C LEU A 6 -16.38 0.67 27.46
N GLU A 7 -17.49 0.92 26.78
CA GLU A 7 -18.64 0.02 26.78
C GLU A 7 -18.33 -1.34 26.12
N ILE A 8 -17.53 -1.33 25.06
CA ILE A 8 -17.07 -2.56 24.40
C ILE A 8 -16.14 -3.34 25.34
N ILE A 9 -15.19 -2.67 25.98
CA ILE A 9 -14.27 -3.28 26.97
C ILE A 9 -15.07 -3.91 28.12
N ALA A 10 -16.04 -3.20 28.66
CA ALA A 10 -16.89 -3.72 29.73
C ALA A 10 -17.69 -4.96 29.32
N ALA A 11 -18.24 -4.98 28.09
CA ALA A 11 -18.96 -6.13 27.56
C ALA A 11 -18.04 -7.35 27.35
N VAL A 12 -16.80 -7.14 26.86
CA VAL A 12 -15.81 -8.20 26.67
C VAL A 12 -15.41 -8.78 28.03
N LYS A 13 -15.15 -7.96 29.04
CA LYS A 13 -14.84 -8.39 30.42
C LYS A 13 -15.98 -9.18 31.06
N ALA A 14 -17.21 -8.69 30.93
CA ALA A 14 -18.40 -9.37 31.46
C ALA A 14 -18.55 -10.77 30.87
N SER A 15 -18.37 -10.90 29.57
CA SER A 15 -18.39 -12.22 28.89
C SER A 15 -17.27 -13.14 29.36
N ALA A 16 -16.05 -12.64 29.56
CA ALA A 16 -14.94 -13.42 30.06
C ALA A 16 -15.19 -13.92 31.51
N ALA A 17 -15.94 -13.17 32.30
CA ALA A 17 -16.37 -13.53 33.64
C ALA A 17 -17.62 -14.45 33.68
N GLY A 18 -18.11 -14.92 32.50
CA GLY A 18 -19.30 -15.77 32.41
C GLY A 18 -20.65 -15.02 32.54
N ALA A 19 -20.62 -13.69 32.55
CA ALA A 19 -21.81 -12.84 32.69
C ALA A 19 -22.34 -12.37 31.32
N GLY A 20 -22.76 -13.30 30.45
CA GLY A 20 -23.39 -12.99 29.18
C GLY A 20 -22.67 -13.60 27.97
N GLU A 21 -23.33 -13.47 26.79
CA GLU A 21 -22.75 -13.93 25.54
C GLU A 21 -21.60 -13.00 25.07
N PRO A 22 -20.55 -13.56 24.42
CA PRO A 22 -19.47 -12.76 23.88
C PRO A 22 -20.00 -11.79 22.81
N PRO A 23 -19.60 -10.51 22.88
CA PRO A 23 -20.05 -9.51 21.93
C PRO A 23 -19.56 -9.84 20.52
N GLY A 24 -20.50 -10.01 19.58
CA GLY A 24 -20.22 -10.28 18.17
C GLY A 24 -20.39 -9.05 17.27
N ALA A 25 -20.16 -9.22 15.97
CA ALA A 25 -20.22 -8.14 14.97
C ALA A 25 -21.59 -7.44 14.96
N ALA A 26 -22.70 -8.21 15.08
CA ALA A 26 -24.05 -7.64 15.10
C ALA A 26 -24.30 -6.79 16.35
N TRP A 27 -23.80 -7.21 17.50
CA TRP A 27 -23.85 -6.44 18.75
C TRP A 27 -23.09 -5.12 18.60
N LEU A 28 -21.86 -5.19 18.05
CA LEU A 28 -21.03 -4.02 17.80
C LEU A 28 -21.72 -3.01 16.87
N ASP A 29 -22.35 -3.50 15.80
CA ASP A 29 -23.08 -2.64 14.86
C ASP A 29 -24.29 -1.95 15.53
N LYS A 30 -25.03 -2.66 16.41
CA LYS A 30 -26.11 -2.07 17.21
C LYS A 30 -25.59 -0.99 18.17
N LEU A 31 -24.49 -1.24 18.87
CA LEU A 31 -23.84 -0.30 19.77
C LEU A 31 -23.43 0.98 19.02
N VAL A 32 -22.73 0.85 17.90
CA VAL A 32 -22.28 2.00 17.11
C VAL A 32 -23.47 2.83 16.60
N ARG A 33 -24.53 2.17 16.09
CA ARG A 33 -25.74 2.87 15.66
C ARG A 33 -26.45 3.60 16.81
N ARG A 34 -26.54 2.99 18.01
CA ARG A 34 -27.12 3.61 19.18
C ARG A 34 -26.34 4.85 19.58
N ARG A 35 -25.00 4.75 19.69
CA ARG A 35 -24.12 5.87 20.03
C ARG A 35 -24.23 7.02 19.05
N ASN A 36 -24.30 6.73 17.76
CA ASN A 36 -24.45 7.77 16.74
C ASN A 36 -25.82 8.46 16.77
N ARG A 37 -26.91 7.76 17.19
CA ARG A 37 -28.21 8.40 17.41
C ARG A 37 -28.23 9.35 18.62
N GLU A 38 -27.43 9.07 19.64
CA GLU A 38 -27.28 9.90 20.84
C GLU A 38 -26.43 11.17 20.58
N MET A 39 -25.72 11.21 19.44
CA MET A 39 -24.84 12.31 19.06
C MET A 39 -25.50 13.13 17.96
N HIS A 40 -25.74 14.42 18.26
CA HIS A 40 -26.37 15.34 17.31
C HIS A 40 -25.37 16.02 16.35
N ASP A 41 -24.09 15.70 16.47
CA ASP A 41 -22.99 16.30 15.71
C ASP A 41 -22.41 15.28 14.71
N ALA A 42 -22.59 15.55 13.41
CA ALA A 42 -22.11 14.67 12.32
C ALA A 42 -20.57 14.52 12.30
N GLU A 43 -19.83 15.50 12.78
CA GLU A 43 -18.36 15.46 12.82
C GLU A 43 -17.81 14.53 13.93
N ARG A 44 -18.63 14.20 14.93
CA ARG A 44 -18.24 13.36 16.07
C ARG A 44 -18.75 11.92 16.00
N THR A 45 -19.24 11.47 14.86
CA THR A 45 -19.78 10.10 14.71
C THR A 45 -18.74 9.02 15.02
N VAL A 46 -19.19 7.99 15.74
CA VAL A 46 -18.40 6.78 15.99
C VAL A 46 -18.41 5.92 14.73
N ALA A 47 -17.24 5.70 14.15
CA ALA A 47 -17.07 4.77 13.05
C ALA A 47 -16.35 3.50 13.53
N LYS A 48 -16.92 2.33 13.25
CA LYS A 48 -16.35 1.02 13.63
C LYS A 48 -14.87 0.89 13.25
N LYS A 49 -14.50 1.35 12.05
CA LYS A 49 -13.13 1.31 11.54
C LYS A 49 -12.13 2.20 12.31
N ARG A 50 -12.61 3.12 13.17
CA ARG A 50 -11.78 4.03 13.97
C ARG A 50 -11.61 3.55 15.41
N LEU A 51 -12.34 2.53 15.86
CA LEU A 51 -12.31 2.07 17.25
C LEU A 51 -10.98 1.40 17.59
N LEU A 52 -10.51 0.47 16.76
CA LEU A 52 -9.24 -0.20 16.99
C LEU A 52 -8.04 0.75 16.84
N PRO A 53 -7.93 1.57 15.79
CA PRO A 53 -6.88 2.60 15.72
C PRO A 53 -6.86 3.54 16.92
N TYR A 54 -8.03 3.94 17.44
CA TYR A 54 -8.13 4.77 18.63
C TYR A 54 -7.61 4.03 19.87
N TYR A 55 -7.98 2.75 20.06
CA TYR A 55 -7.48 1.92 21.16
C TYR A 55 -5.95 1.82 21.12
N LEU A 56 -5.39 1.46 19.95
CA LEU A 56 -3.94 1.32 19.75
C LEU A 56 -3.20 2.63 19.98
N HIS A 57 -3.77 3.75 19.53
CA HIS A 57 -3.20 5.08 19.75
C HIS A 57 -3.11 5.42 21.24
N VAL A 58 -4.19 5.22 22.00
CA VAL A 58 -4.20 5.49 23.45
C VAL A 58 -3.22 4.56 24.17
N LYS A 59 -3.17 3.27 23.81
CA LYS A 59 -2.21 2.31 24.38
C LYS A 59 -0.76 2.76 24.18
N ALA A 60 -0.42 3.24 22.98
CA ALA A 60 0.95 3.65 22.64
C ALA A 60 1.36 5.02 23.22
N ASN A 61 0.44 5.99 23.25
CA ASN A 61 0.77 7.39 23.52
C ASN A 61 0.26 7.90 24.87
N GLU A 62 -0.69 7.22 25.50
CA GLU A 62 -1.33 7.63 26.76
C GLU A 62 -1.36 6.46 27.77
N PRO A 63 -0.20 5.91 28.19
CA PRO A 63 -0.15 4.65 28.95
C PRO A 63 -0.93 4.70 30.26
N LYS A 64 -0.88 5.81 31.01
CA LYS A 64 -1.65 5.98 32.25
C LYS A 64 -3.16 5.91 32.02
N ARG A 65 -3.64 6.47 30.90
CA ARG A 65 -5.06 6.41 30.54
C ARG A 65 -5.44 4.99 30.13
N TRP A 66 -4.62 4.32 29.35
CA TRP A 66 -4.83 2.93 28.95
C TRP A 66 -4.86 2.00 30.16
N GLU A 67 -3.93 2.14 31.10
CA GLU A 67 -3.89 1.39 32.36
C GLU A 67 -5.19 1.54 33.16
N SER A 68 -5.78 2.76 33.20
CA SER A 68 -7.06 3.00 33.88
C SER A 68 -8.22 2.19 33.33
N TRP A 69 -8.14 1.72 32.09
CA TRP A 69 -9.15 0.84 31.48
C TRP A 69 -9.05 -0.60 31.98
N GLY A 70 -7.95 -0.98 32.65
CA GLY A 70 -7.72 -2.27 33.28
C GLY A 70 -7.85 -3.43 32.30
N VAL A 71 -7.33 -3.30 31.08
CA VAL A 71 -7.37 -4.31 30.02
C VAL A 71 -6.23 -5.31 30.25
N ASP A 72 -6.57 -6.56 30.54
CA ASP A 72 -5.60 -7.66 30.59
C ASP A 72 -5.39 -8.27 29.20
N ALA A 73 -4.42 -9.18 29.07
CA ALA A 73 -4.06 -9.79 27.78
C ALA A 73 -5.23 -10.54 27.13
N ALA A 74 -6.03 -11.26 27.91
CA ALA A 74 -7.17 -12.01 27.40
C ALA A 74 -8.29 -11.07 26.88
N THR A 75 -8.56 -10.01 27.62
CA THR A 75 -9.51 -8.94 27.22
C THR A 75 -9.01 -8.22 25.97
N GLU A 76 -7.72 -7.93 25.89
CA GLU A 76 -7.11 -7.30 24.73
C GLU A 76 -7.26 -8.17 23.47
N ASP A 77 -6.93 -9.45 23.55
CA ASP A 77 -7.07 -10.40 22.44
C ASP A 77 -8.52 -10.49 21.93
N ALA A 78 -9.49 -10.55 22.86
CA ALA A 78 -10.91 -10.58 22.50
C ALA A 78 -11.36 -9.26 21.87
N LEU A 79 -10.91 -8.12 22.41
CA LEU A 79 -11.18 -6.78 21.90
C LEU A 79 -10.63 -6.61 20.47
N VAL A 80 -9.37 -6.96 20.25
CA VAL A 80 -8.73 -6.87 18.93
C VAL A 80 -9.44 -7.75 17.91
N ARG A 81 -9.78 -8.99 18.28
CA ARG A 81 -10.58 -9.88 17.41
C ARG A 81 -11.93 -9.28 17.03
N LEU A 82 -12.65 -8.70 17.99
CA LEU A 82 -13.96 -8.07 17.78
C LEU A 82 -13.89 -6.84 16.88
N LEU A 83 -12.86 -5.99 17.08
CA LEU A 83 -12.69 -4.72 16.39
C LEU A 83 -11.95 -4.84 15.06
N LYS A 84 -11.28 -5.98 14.80
CA LYS A 84 -10.51 -6.22 13.57
C LYS A 84 -11.36 -6.03 12.34
N ALA A 85 -10.93 -5.13 11.46
CA ALA A 85 -11.65 -4.85 10.23
C ALA A 85 -11.28 -5.86 9.13
N LYS A 86 -12.29 -6.41 8.44
CA LYS A 86 -12.10 -7.38 7.33
C LYS A 86 -11.22 -8.59 7.70
N PRO A 87 -11.55 -9.37 8.75
CA PRO A 87 -10.68 -10.41 9.32
C PRO A 87 -10.22 -11.48 8.31
N ARG A 88 -11.03 -11.72 7.25
CA ARG A 88 -10.69 -12.70 6.20
C ARG A 88 -9.48 -12.30 5.35
N ARG A 89 -9.10 -11.01 5.33
CA ARG A 89 -8.03 -10.49 4.45
C ARG A 89 -6.66 -11.12 4.70
N THR A 90 -6.36 -11.48 5.94
CA THR A 90 -5.11 -12.14 6.35
C THR A 90 -5.37 -13.49 7.01
N ALA A 91 -6.46 -14.17 6.64
CA ALA A 91 -6.82 -15.47 7.21
C ALA A 91 -5.80 -16.58 6.85
N SER A 92 -5.09 -16.41 5.73
CA SER A 92 -3.98 -17.28 5.31
C SER A 92 -2.71 -17.13 6.16
N GLY A 93 -2.66 -16.13 7.07
CA GLY A 93 -1.43 -15.76 7.79
C GLY A 93 -0.47 -14.89 6.97
N VAL A 94 -0.85 -14.46 5.76
CA VAL A 94 -0.04 -13.61 4.89
C VAL A 94 -0.79 -12.32 4.60
N ALA A 95 -0.10 -11.18 4.73
CA ALA A 95 -0.62 -9.86 4.38
C ALA A 95 -0.27 -9.54 2.92
N THR A 96 -1.27 -9.40 2.07
CA THR A 96 -1.04 -9.03 0.66
C THR A 96 -0.99 -7.52 0.50
N ILE A 97 0.08 -7.03 -0.13
CA ILE A 97 0.29 -5.62 -0.48
C ILE A 97 0.47 -5.50 -1.99
N THR A 98 -0.50 -4.87 -2.64
CA THR A 98 -0.44 -4.54 -4.05
C THR A 98 0.18 -3.17 -4.24
N VAL A 99 1.14 -3.07 -5.15
CA VAL A 99 1.89 -1.85 -5.51
C VAL A 99 1.80 -1.64 -7.00
N ILE A 100 1.51 -0.40 -7.43
CA ILE A 100 1.35 -0.03 -8.83
C ILE A 100 2.58 0.75 -9.29
N THR A 101 3.13 0.39 -10.45
CA THR A 101 4.22 1.14 -11.10
C THR A 101 3.73 2.47 -11.66
N LYS A 102 4.63 3.43 -11.89
CA LYS A 102 4.26 4.67 -12.59
C LYS A 102 3.85 4.38 -14.04
N PRO A 103 3.03 5.24 -14.65
CA PRO A 103 2.73 5.13 -16.08
C PRO A 103 4.01 5.07 -16.93
N HIS A 104 4.03 4.14 -17.86
CA HIS A 104 5.13 3.92 -18.80
C HIS A 104 4.56 3.49 -20.17
N PRO A 105 5.21 3.83 -21.29
CA PRO A 105 4.82 3.31 -22.58
C PRO A 105 4.80 1.78 -22.58
N CYS A 106 3.79 1.20 -23.21
CA CYS A 106 3.65 -0.24 -23.35
C CYS A 106 4.00 -0.67 -24.79
N SER A 107 4.79 -1.73 -24.94
CA SER A 107 5.18 -2.27 -26.26
C SER A 107 4.01 -2.89 -27.03
N SER A 108 2.84 -3.03 -26.41
CA SER A 108 1.62 -3.56 -27.03
C SER A 108 0.48 -2.56 -27.03
N ASP A 109 -0.42 -2.76 -27.97
CA ASP A 109 -1.69 -2.03 -28.09
C ASP A 109 -2.89 -2.97 -27.97
N CYS A 110 -2.97 -3.70 -26.85
CA CYS A 110 -4.04 -4.64 -26.57
C CYS A 110 -5.42 -3.94 -26.58
N LEU A 111 -6.36 -4.49 -27.32
CA LEU A 111 -7.71 -3.96 -27.47
C LEU A 111 -8.47 -3.83 -26.13
N TYR A 112 -8.18 -4.70 -25.16
CA TYR A 112 -8.85 -4.72 -23.85
C TYR A 112 -8.31 -3.70 -22.86
N CYS A 113 -7.16 -3.07 -23.14
CA CYS A 113 -6.53 -2.15 -22.19
C CYS A 113 -7.17 -0.76 -22.24
N PRO A 114 -7.61 -0.20 -21.11
CA PRO A 114 -8.02 1.19 -21.05
C PRO A 114 -6.82 2.13 -21.28
N ASN A 115 -7.10 3.34 -21.75
CA ASN A 115 -6.12 4.37 -22.08
C ASN A 115 -6.21 5.55 -21.09
N ASP A 116 -6.25 5.29 -19.79
CA ASP A 116 -6.17 6.32 -18.77
C ASP A 116 -4.71 6.77 -18.61
N VAL A 117 -4.40 7.99 -19.09
CA VAL A 117 -3.02 8.52 -19.08
C VAL A 117 -2.47 8.82 -17.68
N ARG A 118 -3.31 8.75 -16.63
CA ARG A 118 -2.91 8.86 -15.23
C ARG A 118 -2.31 7.57 -14.68
N MET A 119 -2.65 6.45 -15.30
CA MET A 119 -2.33 5.11 -14.80
C MET A 119 -1.48 4.34 -15.80
N PRO A 120 -0.72 3.34 -15.36
CA PRO A 120 -0.12 2.39 -16.27
C PRO A 120 -1.21 1.67 -17.09
N LYS A 121 -0.86 1.27 -18.30
CA LYS A 121 -1.76 0.56 -19.20
C LYS A 121 -2.44 -0.61 -18.47
N SER A 122 -3.70 -0.84 -18.72
CA SER A 122 -4.59 -1.82 -18.07
C SER A 122 -5.30 -1.37 -16.79
N TYR A 123 -5.00 -0.20 -16.25
CA TYR A 123 -5.55 0.28 -14.99
C TYR A 123 -6.29 1.60 -15.14
N LEU A 124 -7.26 1.83 -14.23
CA LEU A 124 -8.06 3.05 -14.17
C LEU A 124 -7.81 3.81 -12.87
N ALA A 125 -7.83 5.14 -12.94
CA ALA A 125 -7.53 6.00 -11.80
C ALA A 125 -8.52 5.92 -10.63
N ASP A 126 -9.71 5.38 -10.83
CA ASP A 126 -10.72 5.18 -9.77
C ASP A 126 -10.57 3.85 -9.01
N GLU A 127 -9.70 2.96 -9.46
CA GLU A 127 -9.38 1.72 -8.74
C GLU A 127 -8.65 2.00 -7.42
N PRO A 128 -9.00 1.29 -6.32
CA PRO A 128 -8.43 1.59 -4.99
C PRO A 128 -6.91 1.49 -4.91
N ALA A 129 -6.28 0.57 -5.66
CA ALA A 129 -4.82 0.43 -5.69
C ALA A 129 -4.17 1.60 -6.45
N CYS A 130 -4.78 2.00 -7.57
CA CYS A 130 -4.35 3.12 -8.40
C CYS A 130 -4.45 4.46 -7.68
N GLN A 131 -5.57 4.72 -6.98
CA GLN A 131 -5.74 5.90 -6.13
C GLN A 131 -4.66 5.99 -5.05
N ARG A 132 -4.30 4.84 -4.43
CA ARG A 132 -3.22 4.79 -3.45
C ARG A 132 -1.88 5.08 -4.10
N ALA A 133 -1.59 4.49 -5.26
CA ALA A 133 -0.35 4.71 -5.98
C ALA A 133 -0.16 6.17 -6.38
N GLU A 134 -1.18 6.80 -6.94
CA GLU A 134 -1.16 8.21 -7.34
C GLU A 134 -0.91 9.13 -6.14
N ARG A 135 -1.60 8.91 -5.01
CA ARG A 135 -1.38 9.66 -3.76
C ARG A 135 0.03 9.49 -3.18
N ASN A 136 0.69 8.40 -3.52
CA ASN A 136 2.06 8.10 -3.11
C ASN A 136 3.06 8.31 -4.25
N PHE A 137 2.76 9.14 -5.26
CA PHE A 137 3.64 9.47 -6.40
C PHE A 137 4.16 8.23 -7.14
N PHE A 138 3.42 7.13 -7.14
CA PHE A 138 3.86 5.82 -7.63
C PHE A 138 5.19 5.33 -7.02
N ASP A 139 5.61 5.92 -5.91
CA ASP A 139 6.78 5.49 -5.17
C ASP A 139 6.51 4.17 -4.44
N PRO A 140 7.31 3.12 -4.67
CA PRO A 140 7.09 1.80 -4.09
C PRO A 140 7.21 1.80 -2.56
N TYR A 141 8.16 2.56 -2.00
CA TYR A 141 8.34 2.68 -0.55
C TYR A 141 7.11 3.31 0.11
N LEU A 142 6.63 4.45 -0.41
CA LEU A 142 5.47 5.14 0.14
C LEU A 142 4.20 4.29 0.06
N GLN A 143 4.01 3.57 -1.04
CA GLN A 143 2.86 2.67 -1.20
C GLN A 143 2.86 1.54 -0.17
N VAL A 144 4.03 0.91 0.07
CA VAL A 144 4.19 -0.17 1.07
C VAL A 144 4.00 0.39 2.48
N ALA A 145 4.71 1.47 2.84
CA ALA A 145 4.64 2.09 4.17
C ALA A 145 3.21 2.53 4.52
N SER A 146 2.53 3.20 3.57
CA SER A 146 1.12 3.59 3.71
C SER A 146 0.22 2.37 3.92
N ARG A 147 0.48 1.27 3.19
CA ARG A 147 -0.34 0.08 3.26
C ARG A 147 -0.12 -0.71 4.54
N LEU A 148 1.12 -0.83 5.01
CA LEU A 148 1.46 -1.46 6.30
C LEU A 148 0.75 -0.75 7.45
N ARG A 149 0.82 0.60 7.49
CA ARG A 149 0.13 1.40 8.50
C ARG A 149 -1.37 1.09 8.53
N VAL A 150 -2.02 1.11 7.37
CA VAL A 150 -3.46 0.80 7.28
C VAL A 150 -3.78 -0.62 7.73
N LEU A 151 -2.93 -1.61 7.43
CA LEU A 151 -3.12 -2.99 7.87
C LEU A 151 -2.95 -3.11 9.39
N ALA A 152 -1.94 -2.47 9.98
CA ALA A 152 -1.74 -2.41 11.42
C ALA A 152 -2.92 -1.74 12.13
N ASP A 153 -3.38 -0.59 11.64
CA ASP A 153 -4.56 0.12 12.17
C ASP A 153 -5.83 -0.72 12.12
N MET A 154 -5.93 -1.64 11.17
CA MET A 154 -7.03 -2.59 11.04
C MET A 154 -6.87 -3.84 11.92
N GLY A 155 -5.75 -3.99 12.64
CA GLY A 155 -5.43 -5.14 13.49
C GLY A 155 -4.94 -6.36 12.74
N HIS A 156 -4.40 -6.20 11.55
CA HIS A 156 -3.80 -7.30 10.80
C HIS A 156 -2.35 -7.53 11.21
N VAL A 157 -1.97 -8.80 11.35
CA VAL A 157 -0.57 -9.22 11.48
C VAL A 157 0.10 -9.08 10.12
N THR A 158 1.30 -8.54 10.09
CA THR A 158 2.05 -8.24 8.86
C THR A 158 3.49 -8.76 8.91
N ASP A 159 3.73 -9.80 9.72
CA ASP A 159 5.03 -10.48 9.83
C ASP A 159 5.43 -11.22 8.55
N LYS A 160 4.44 -11.62 7.75
CA LYS A 160 4.60 -12.26 6.43
C LYS A 160 3.85 -11.46 5.38
N VAL A 161 4.58 -10.97 4.39
CA VAL A 161 4.03 -10.11 3.34
C VAL A 161 4.22 -10.74 1.97
N GLU A 162 3.13 -10.82 1.19
CA GLU A 162 3.16 -11.08 -0.24
C GLU A 162 3.04 -9.73 -0.96
N LEU A 163 4.06 -9.37 -1.72
CA LEU A 163 4.07 -8.20 -2.59
C LEU A 163 3.54 -8.56 -3.97
N ILE A 164 2.61 -7.79 -4.49
CA ILE A 164 2.09 -7.94 -5.86
C ILE A 164 2.38 -6.65 -6.61
N VAL A 165 3.32 -6.74 -7.56
CA VAL A 165 3.65 -5.64 -8.46
C VAL A 165 2.72 -5.69 -9.67
N LEU A 166 1.92 -4.66 -9.79
CA LEU A 166 0.99 -4.45 -10.89
C LEU A 166 1.36 -3.17 -11.65
N GLY A 167 0.92 -3.07 -12.89
CA GLY A 167 1.18 -1.89 -13.70
C GLY A 167 0.96 -2.19 -15.18
N GLY A 168 1.66 -1.45 -16.05
CA GLY A 168 1.80 -1.83 -17.44
C GLY A 168 2.64 -3.10 -17.57
N THR A 169 3.09 -3.40 -18.76
CA THR A 169 3.98 -4.56 -18.95
C THR A 169 5.29 -4.36 -18.23
N TRP A 170 5.58 -5.17 -17.21
CA TRP A 170 6.77 -5.05 -16.37
C TRP A 170 8.08 -5.03 -17.17
N SER A 171 8.18 -5.90 -18.19
CA SER A 171 9.37 -6.04 -19.02
C SER A 171 9.64 -4.82 -19.92
N ASP A 172 8.70 -3.87 -20.05
CA ASP A 172 8.89 -2.62 -20.79
C ASP A 172 9.62 -1.54 -19.98
N TYR A 173 9.70 -1.70 -18.64
CA TYR A 173 10.41 -0.75 -17.79
C TYR A 173 11.93 -0.95 -17.87
N PRO A 174 12.73 0.14 -17.84
CA PRO A 174 14.18 0.04 -17.78
C PRO A 174 14.66 -0.79 -16.59
N GLN A 175 15.73 -1.55 -16.76
CA GLN A 175 16.25 -2.46 -15.72
C GLN A 175 16.63 -1.72 -14.44
N ASP A 176 17.24 -0.54 -14.54
CA ASP A 176 17.60 0.28 -13.38
C ASP A 176 16.37 0.72 -12.57
N TYR A 177 15.26 1.06 -13.25
CA TYR A 177 13.98 1.32 -12.60
C TYR A 177 13.41 0.06 -11.94
N GLN A 178 13.47 -1.11 -12.58
CA GLN A 178 12.98 -2.36 -12.01
C GLN A 178 13.75 -2.72 -10.73
N VAL A 179 15.08 -2.61 -10.76
CA VAL A 179 15.95 -2.87 -9.60
C VAL A 179 15.63 -1.88 -8.47
N TRP A 180 15.53 -0.58 -8.77
CA TRP A 180 15.16 0.45 -7.81
C TRP A 180 13.78 0.16 -7.20
N PHE A 181 12.79 -0.11 -8.04
CA PHE A 181 11.42 -0.33 -7.60
C PHE A 181 11.34 -1.47 -6.59
N VAL A 182 11.96 -2.60 -6.89
CA VAL A 182 11.97 -3.76 -5.99
C VAL A 182 12.80 -3.49 -4.73
N SER A 183 13.97 -2.87 -4.84
CA SER A 183 14.79 -2.49 -3.68
C SER A 183 14.00 -1.63 -2.69
N GLU A 184 13.22 -0.67 -3.18
CA GLU A 184 12.43 0.23 -2.34
C GLU A 184 11.20 -0.46 -1.71
N LEU A 185 10.64 -1.51 -2.34
CA LEU A 185 9.63 -2.37 -1.73
C LEU A 185 10.17 -3.06 -0.47
N PHE A 186 11.35 -3.69 -0.60
CA PHE A 186 12.01 -4.37 0.53
C PHE A 186 12.45 -3.39 1.60
N ARG A 187 13.02 -2.25 1.20
CA ARG A 187 13.43 -1.20 2.13
C ARG A 187 12.28 -0.72 3.01
N ALA A 188 11.10 -0.48 2.43
CA ALA A 188 9.94 -0.05 3.19
C ALA A 188 9.50 -1.06 4.27
N LEU A 189 9.60 -2.35 3.98
CA LEU A 189 9.30 -3.42 4.93
C LEU A 189 10.38 -3.53 6.01
N ASN A 190 11.64 -3.37 5.64
CA ASN A 190 12.78 -3.42 6.56
C ASN A 190 12.76 -2.25 7.54
N ASP A 191 12.46 -1.05 7.05
CA ASP A 191 12.46 0.17 7.85
C ASP A 191 11.23 0.25 8.78
N ALA A 192 10.10 -0.32 8.39
CA ALA A 192 8.88 -0.30 9.19
C ALA A 192 8.99 -1.08 10.51
N GLY A 193 9.90 -2.05 10.59
CA GLY A 193 10.15 -2.84 11.80
C GLY A 193 11.37 -2.39 12.61
N ALA A 194 12.17 -1.45 12.09
CA ALA A 194 13.36 -0.97 12.77
C ALA A 194 12.98 -0.07 13.96
N GLN A 195 13.68 -0.23 15.08
CA GLN A 195 13.51 0.66 16.22
C GLN A 195 14.05 2.05 15.90
N VAL A 196 13.36 3.09 16.38
CA VAL A 196 13.78 4.49 16.27
C VAL A 196 15.16 4.62 16.95
N GLY A 197 16.22 4.76 16.16
CA GLY A 197 17.61 4.87 16.66
C GLY A 197 18.62 3.95 15.99
N GLU A 198 18.22 2.90 15.34
CA GLU A 198 19.08 2.15 14.44
C GLU A 198 19.32 2.97 13.16
N THR A 199 20.25 3.92 13.24
CA THR A 199 20.78 4.60 12.06
C THR A 199 21.57 3.54 11.27
N ILE A 200 20.90 2.95 10.29
CA ILE A 200 21.56 1.97 9.43
C ILE A 200 22.64 2.72 8.65
N ALA A 201 23.89 2.38 8.94
CA ALA A 201 25.04 2.79 8.15
C ALA A 201 24.92 2.18 6.74
N GLY A 202 24.22 2.87 5.87
CA GLY A 202 23.98 2.48 4.49
C GLY A 202 23.53 3.69 3.71
N ALA A 203 23.91 3.78 2.45
CA ALA A 203 23.72 4.94 1.58
C ALA A 203 22.39 5.64 1.83
N ARG A 204 22.43 6.93 2.19
CA ARG A 204 21.23 7.78 2.29
C ARG A 204 20.53 7.72 0.93
N SER A 205 19.28 7.24 0.96
CA SER A 205 18.45 7.35 -0.23
C SER A 205 18.28 8.82 -0.58
N PRO A 206 18.47 9.22 -1.84
CA PRO A 206 18.24 10.61 -2.28
C PRO A 206 16.82 11.09 -2.00
N PHE A 207 15.89 10.15 -1.82
CA PHE A 207 14.49 10.42 -1.44
C PHE A 207 14.29 10.68 0.06
N GLY A 208 15.33 10.57 0.89
CA GLY A 208 15.21 10.62 2.35
C GLY A 208 15.00 9.25 2.99
N SER A 209 15.08 9.24 4.33
CA SER A 209 14.99 8.03 5.16
C SER A 209 13.57 7.77 5.70
N THR A 210 12.67 8.74 5.57
CA THR A 210 11.31 8.67 6.09
C THR A 210 10.27 8.90 4.99
N ALA A 211 9.05 8.44 5.21
CA ALA A 211 7.93 8.71 4.29
C ALA A 211 7.72 10.21 4.08
N SER A 212 7.83 11.03 5.13
CA SER A 212 7.64 12.49 5.04
C SER A 212 8.73 13.16 4.19
N GLU A 213 9.99 12.75 4.32
CA GLU A 213 11.09 13.27 3.50
C GLU A 213 10.90 12.89 2.03
N ARG A 214 10.45 11.67 1.75
CA ARG A 214 10.13 11.22 0.38
C ARG A 214 8.98 12.00 -0.24
N GLU A 215 7.91 12.23 0.50
CA GLU A 215 6.81 13.09 0.03
C GLU A 215 7.30 14.51 -0.25
N ALA A 216 8.14 15.08 0.62
CA ALA A 216 8.72 16.40 0.44
C ALA A 216 9.60 16.46 -0.82
N PHE A 217 10.39 15.42 -1.09
CA PHE A 217 11.18 15.30 -2.33
C PHE A 217 10.29 15.36 -3.58
N TYR A 218 9.22 14.55 -3.66
CA TYR A 218 8.33 14.56 -4.82
C TYR A 218 7.61 15.90 -4.99
N ARG A 219 7.18 16.52 -3.89
CA ARG A 219 6.59 17.86 -3.92
C ARG A 219 7.60 18.92 -4.37
N ALA A 220 8.86 18.84 -3.94
CA ALA A 220 9.94 19.72 -4.41
C ALA A 220 10.23 19.54 -5.91
N CYS A 221 10.01 18.34 -6.46
CA CYS A 221 10.01 18.11 -7.89
C CYS A 221 8.79 18.74 -8.61
N GLY A 222 7.83 19.33 -7.89
CA GLY A 222 6.62 19.91 -8.44
C GLY A 222 5.56 18.87 -8.83
N LEU A 223 5.60 17.68 -8.22
CA LEU A 223 4.60 16.64 -8.47
C LEU A 223 3.42 16.80 -7.51
N ALA A 224 2.22 16.49 -8.00
CA ALA A 224 0.98 16.46 -7.23
C ALA A 224 0.67 15.05 -6.73
N CYS A 225 -0.04 14.96 -5.62
CA CYS A 225 -0.57 13.70 -5.09
C CYS A 225 -2.09 13.75 -4.82
N GLU A 226 -2.69 14.94 -4.92
CA GLU A 226 -4.14 15.08 -4.77
C GLU A 226 -4.84 14.72 -6.08
N ARG A 227 -5.90 13.91 -5.97
CA ARG A 227 -6.61 13.33 -7.11
C ARG A 227 -7.09 14.38 -8.13
N ASP A 228 -7.70 15.46 -7.66
CA ASP A 228 -8.26 16.50 -8.52
C ASP A 228 -7.18 17.32 -9.21
N GLU A 229 -6.07 17.56 -8.55
CA GLU A 229 -4.91 18.23 -9.13
C GLU A 229 -4.25 17.34 -10.19
N CYS A 230 -4.04 16.05 -9.91
CA CYS A 230 -3.53 15.09 -10.88
C CYS A 230 -4.43 15.00 -12.11
N ALA A 231 -5.75 14.90 -11.91
CA ALA A 231 -6.73 14.85 -12.99
C ALA A 231 -6.70 16.12 -13.86
N SER A 232 -6.63 17.29 -13.22
CA SER A 232 -6.60 18.59 -13.92
C SER A 232 -5.36 18.73 -14.79
N ARG A 233 -4.21 18.31 -14.30
CA ARG A 233 -2.92 18.39 -15.00
C ARG A 233 -2.91 17.59 -16.32
N VAL A 234 -3.61 16.47 -16.38
CA VAL A 234 -3.61 15.57 -17.56
C VAL A 234 -4.90 15.63 -18.36
N ALA A 235 -5.86 16.48 -17.99
CA ALA A 235 -7.18 16.53 -18.63
C ALA A 235 -7.10 16.80 -20.16
N GLY A 236 -6.17 17.66 -20.58
CA GLY A 236 -5.94 17.91 -22.01
C GLY A 236 -5.41 16.67 -22.75
N ALA A 237 -4.39 16.03 -22.18
CA ALA A 237 -3.80 14.80 -22.71
C ALA A 237 -4.84 13.67 -22.82
N GLN A 238 -5.66 13.50 -21.78
CA GLN A 238 -6.73 12.49 -21.79
C GLN A 238 -7.78 12.77 -22.89
N ARG A 239 -8.15 14.02 -23.09
CA ARG A 239 -9.07 14.38 -24.19
C ARG A 239 -8.49 14.06 -25.57
N SER A 240 -7.22 14.38 -25.83
CA SER A 240 -6.54 14.05 -27.10
C SER A 240 -6.48 12.54 -27.33
N VAL A 241 -6.24 11.74 -26.29
CA VAL A 241 -6.25 10.27 -26.40
C VAL A 241 -7.66 9.76 -26.68
N ASN A 242 -8.67 10.27 -26.01
CA ASN A 242 -10.05 9.86 -26.20
C ASN A 242 -10.59 10.25 -27.59
N ALA A 243 -10.08 11.35 -28.17
CA ALA A 243 -10.42 11.79 -29.53
C ALA A 243 -9.62 11.02 -30.61
N GLY A 244 -8.67 10.16 -30.24
CA GLY A 244 -7.81 9.46 -31.17
C GLY A 244 -6.76 10.32 -31.90
N GLU A 245 -6.56 11.58 -31.42
CA GLU A 245 -5.57 12.51 -31.97
C GLU A 245 -4.14 12.09 -31.60
N ARG A 246 -3.98 11.51 -30.42
CA ARG A 246 -2.71 11.05 -29.84
C ARG A 246 -2.88 9.66 -29.23
N THR A 247 -1.82 8.86 -29.27
CA THR A 247 -1.82 7.55 -28.59
C THR A 247 -1.52 7.69 -27.10
N TYR A 248 -1.94 6.71 -26.30
CA TYR A 248 -1.55 6.60 -24.90
C TYR A 248 -0.03 6.71 -24.72
N ASN A 249 0.75 5.95 -25.53
CA ASN A 249 2.21 5.93 -25.44
C ASN A 249 2.86 7.29 -25.72
N GLN A 250 2.32 8.06 -26.66
CA GLN A 250 2.81 9.44 -26.93
C GLN A 250 2.58 10.34 -25.72
N MET A 251 1.37 10.29 -25.17
CA MET A 251 1.02 11.17 -24.03
C MET A 251 1.76 10.79 -22.76
N VAL A 252 1.90 9.50 -22.48
CA VAL A 252 2.62 9.04 -21.29
C VAL A 252 4.12 9.38 -21.37
N ARG A 253 4.75 9.26 -22.55
CA ARG A 253 6.14 9.75 -22.72
C ARG A 253 6.25 11.23 -22.39
N GLU A 254 5.36 12.06 -22.94
CA GLU A 254 5.38 13.50 -22.70
C GLU A 254 5.16 13.84 -21.20
N LEU A 255 4.16 13.22 -20.57
CA LEU A 255 3.78 13.52 -19.18
C LEU A 255 4.80 13.03 -18.14
N TYR A 256 5.40 11.84 -18.36
CA TYR A 256 6.19 11.14 -17.32
C TYR A 256 7.70 11.12 -17.59
N THR A 257 8.20 11.76 -18.65
CA THR A 257 9.63 11.91 -18.91
C THR A 257 10.12 13.36 -18.88
N GLN A 258 9.24 14.31 -18.53
CA GLN A 258 9.54 15.73 -18.49
C GLN A 258 9.23 16.35 -17.13
N GLY A 259 9.81 17.53 -16.88
CA GLY A 259 9.50 18.35 -15.72
C GLY A 259 9.77 17.67 -14.37
N GLY A 260 8.76 17.59 -13.52
CA GLY A 260 8.87 16.97 -12.20
C GLY A 260 9.22 15.49 -12.27
N TRP A 261 8.65 14.76 -13.21
CA TRP A 261 8.92 13.33 -13.38
C TRP A 261 10.34 13.07 -13.89
N GLU A 262 10.88 13.92 -14.77
CA GLU A 262 12.29 13.82 -15.18
C GLU A 262 13.23 14.00 -13.98
N ARG A 263 12.96 15.00 -13.13
CA ARG A 263 13.76 15.20 -11.91
C ARG A 263 13.68 14.01 -10.98
N ALA A 264 12.50 13.49 -10.73
CA ALA A 264 12.31 12.31 -9.89
C ALA A 264 12.99 11.07 -10.49
N ALA A 265 12.91 10.85 -11.81
CA ALA A 265 13.47 9.69 -12.48
C ALA A 265 15.01 9.61 -12.40
N ARG A 266 15.71 10.73 -12.25
CA ARG A 266 17.17 10.75 -12.06
C ARG A 266 17.60 10.01 -10.80
N GLU A 267 16.77 10.04 -9.77
CA GLU A 267 17.01 9.39 -8.48
C GLU A 267 16.39 7.97 -8.41
N GLN A 268 15.48 7.61 -9.32
CA GLN A 268 14.82 6.31 -9.37
C GLN A 268 15.74 5.22 -9.95
N ARG A 269 16.89 5.01 -9.31
CA ARG A 269 17.93 4.07 -9.71
C ARG A 269 18.49 3.33 -8.50
N ALA A 270 18.82 2.07 -8.68
CA ALA A 270 19.54 1.26 -7.70
C ALA A 270 20.41 0.24 -8.43
N THR A 271 21.44 -0.23 -7.77
CA THR A 271 22.28 -1.32 -8.23
C THR A 271 21.76 -2.67 -7.71
N PHE A 272 22.23 -3.76 -8.28
CA PHE A 272 21.94 -5.08 -7.72
C PHE A 272 22.54 -5.28 -6.32
N ASP A 273 23.66 -4.63 -6.01
CA ASP A 273 24.24 -4.65 -4.66
C ASP A 273 23.33 -3.96 -3.64
N ASP A 274 22.61 -2.90 -4.05
CA ASP A 274 21.59 -2.26 -3.21
C ASP A 274 20.42 -3.22 -2.95
N LEU A 275 19.96 -3.90 -3.98
CA LEU A 275 18.89 -4.89 -3.89
C LEU A 275 19.29 -6.07 -2.99
N ASP A 276 20.48 -6.62 -3.20
CA ASP A 276 21.01 -7.77 -2.45
C ASP A 276 21.12 -7.41 -0.94
N ARG A 277 21.52 -6.17 -0.61
CA ARG A 277 21.51 -5.68 0.78
C ARG A 277 20.11 -5.62 1.37
N GLU A 278 19.13 -5.12 0.62
CA GLU A 278 17.75 -5.07 1.12
C GLU A 278 17.14 -6.47 1.25
N HIS A 279 17.45 -7.40 0.37
CA HIS A 279 17.07 -8.81 0.52
C HIS A 279 17.65 -9.42 1.79
N ALA A 280 18.96 -9.28 2.01
CA ALA A 280 19.62 -9.81 3.21
C ALA A 280 19.05 -9.22 4.51
N ARG A 281 18.76 -7.90 4.55
CA ARG A 281 18.09 -7.26 5.68
C ARG A 281 16.70 -7.86 5.94
N ASN A 282 15.98 -8.22 4.88
CA ASN A 282 14.62 -8.72 4.99
C ASN A 282 14.54 -10.14 5.59
N GLU A 283 15.60 -10.92 5.56
CA GLU A 283 15.63 -12.27 6.14
C GLU A 283 15.29 -12.27 7.65
N SER A 284 15.68 -11.21 8.36
CA SER A 284 15.46 -11.04 9.80
C SER A 284 14.50 -9.90 10.15
N ALA A 285 13.89 -9.24 9.17
CA ALA A 285 12.99 -8.11 9.40
C ALA A 285 11.68 -8.52 10.10
N ALA A 286 11.05 -7.58 10.80
CA ALA A 286 9.73 -7.76 11.40
C ALA A 286 8.62 -8.03 10.34
N HIS A 287 8.80 -7.48 9.14
CA HIS A 287 7.90 -7.64 8.00
C HIS A 287 8.63 -8.33 6.86
N ARG A 288 8.57 -9.67 6.82
CA ARG A 288 9.31 -10.46 5.83
C ARG A 288 8.52 -10.68 4.56
N VAL A 289 9.18 -10.52 3.42
CA VAL A 289 8.62 -10.89 2.11
C VAL A 289 8.65 -12.41 1.98
N VAL A 290 7.48 -13.03 1.89
CA VAL A 290 7.33 -14.47 1.64
C VAL A 290 6.92 -14.76 0.20
N GLY A 291 6.56 -13.74 -0.56
CA GLY A 291 6.23 -13.81 -1.97
C GLY A 291 6.37 -12.47 -2.66
N LEU A 292 6.98 -12.47 -3.83
CA LEU A 292 6.99 -11.34 -4.77
C LEU A 292 6.38 -11.83 -6.09
N VAL A 293 5.26 -11.23 -6.44
CA VAL A 293 4.49 -11.55 -7.65
C VAL A 293 4.70 -10.45 -8.66
N ILE A 294 5.08 -10.81 -9.87
CA ILE A 294 5.25 -9.89 -11.01
C ILE A 294 4.34 -10.34 -12.14
N GLU A 295 3.67 -9.38 -12.77
CA GLU A 295 2.79 -9.61 -13.91
C GLU A 295 3.49 -9.26 -15.21
N THR A 296 3.36 -10.12 -16.24
CA THR A 296 3.89 -9.88 -17.56
C THR A 296 3.00 -10.50 -18.64
N ARG A 297 3.35 -10.27 -19.90
CA ARG A 297 2.64 -10.81 -21.08
C ARG A 297 3.33 -12.05 -21.62
N PRO A 298 2.60 -12.97 -22.29
CA PRO A 298 3.17 -14.20 -22.84
C PRO A 298 4.31 -13.98 -23.83
N ASP A 299 4.20 -12.97 -24.68
CA ASP A 299 5.15 -12.64 -25.74
C ASP A 299 6.47 -12.01 -25.22
N LEU A 300 6.52 -11.61 -23.97
CA LEU A 300 7.71 -11.06 -23.31
C LEU A 300 8.35 -12.03 -22.32
N VAL A 301 7.85 -13.26 -22.26
CA VAL A 301 8.47 -14.33 -21.47
C VAL A 301 9.66 -14.91 -22.25
N SER A 302 10.86 -14.66 -21.73
CA SER A 302 12.11 -15.22 -22.26
C SER A 302 12.98 -15.71 -21.10
N VAL A 303 14.05 -16.44 -21.40
CA VAL A 303 15.03 -16.88 -20.40
C VAL A 303 15.63 -15.67 -19.67
N GLU A 304 15.97 -14.61 -20.41
CA GLU A 304 16.55 -13.39 -19.90
C GLU A 304 15.59 -12.67 -18.98
N SER A 305 14.32 -12.48 -19.38
CA SER A 305 13.30 -11.81 -18.57
C SER A 305 12.99 -12.58 -17.29
N LEU A 306 12.88 -13.90 -17.37
CA LEU A 306 12.65 -14.75 -16.18
C LEU A 306 13.87 -14.78 -15.24
N THR A 307 15.10 -14.79 -15.81
CA THR A 307 16.33 -14.72 -15.03
C THR A 307 16.41 -13.38 -14.27
N LEU A 308 16.09 -12.28 -14.94
CA LEU A 308 16.03 -10.98 -14.31
C LEU A 308 14.96 -10.94 -13.20
N MET A 309 13.74 -11.38 -13.48
CA MET A 309 12.67 -11.44 -12.48
C MET A 309 13.10 -12.29 -11.26
N ARG A 310 13.74 -13.45 -11.51
CA ARG A 310 14.26 -14.29 -10.42
C ARG A 310 15.32 -13.58 -9.60
N ARG A 311 16.24 -12.85 -10.23
CA ARG A 311 17.24 -12.05 -9.53
C ARG A 311 16.63 -10.90 -8.72
N LEU A 312 15.53 -10.32 -9.18
CA LEU A 312 14.74 -9.35 -8.44
C LEU A 312 14.03 -9.95 -7.20
N GLY A 313 14.08 -11.28 -7.00
CA GLY A 313 13.41 -11.97 -5.89
C GLY A 313 12.00 -12.44 -6.22
N CYS A 314 11.58 -12.39 -7.48
CA CYS A 314 10.27 -12.87 -7.91
C CYS A 314 10.10 -14.36 -7.58
N THR A 315 8.99 -14.68 -6.91
CA THR A 315 8.62 -16.06 -6.54
C THR A 315 7.45 -16.60 -7.37
N LYS A 316 6.70 -15.69 -8.02
CA LYS A 316 5.54 -16.04 -8.83
C LYS A 316 5.39 -15.06 -9.99
N VAL A 317 5.34 -15.58 -11.21
CA VAL A 317 5.03 -14.80 -12.41
C VAL A 317 3.56 -15.02 -12.77
N GLN A 318 2.83 -13.94 -12.96
CA GLN A 318 1.49 -13.95 -13.53
C GLN A 318 1.56 -13.60 -15.01
N ILE A 319 1.01 -14.46 -15.87
CA ILE A 319 1.04 -14.25 -17.31
C ILE A 319 -0.38 -13.98 -17.77
N GLY A 320 -0.60 -12.77 -18.32
CA GLY A 320 -1.90 -12.31 -18.80
C GLY A 320 -2.23 -12.86 -20.18
N ILE A 321 -2.93 -13.98 -20.25
CA ILE A 321 -3.49 -14.52 -21.49
C ILE A 321 -4.88 -13.91 -21.69
N GLN A 322 -5.00 -12.93 -22.59
CA GLN A 322 -6.22 -12.12 -22.72
C GLN A 322 -7.37 -12.90 -23.40
N THR A 323 -7.04 -13.79 -24.34
CA THR A 323 -7.99 -14.64 -25.08
C THR A 323 -7.29 -15.90 -25.58
N LEU A 324 -8.08 -16.98 -25.72
CA LEU A 324 -7.66 -18.19 -26.38
C LEU A 324 -8.23 -18.30 -27.83
N ASN A 325 -8.97 -17.28 -28.29
CA ASN A 325 -9.46 -17.22 -29.65
C ASN A 325 -8.37 -16.59 -30.54
N GLU A 326 -8.21 -17.14 -31.72
CA GLU A 326 -7.38 -16.59 -32.79
C GLU A 326 -7.96 -15.28 -33.36
#